data_48dc322cfe78fa61a5c440463e4efc52
#
_entry.id   48dc322cfe78fa61a5c440463e4efc52
#
_cell.length_a   1.000
_cell.length_b   1.000
_cell.length_c   1.000
_cell.angle_alpha   90.00
_cell.angle_beta   90.00
_cell.angle_gamma   90.00
#
_symmetry.space_group_name_H-M   'P 1'
#
loop_
_entity.id
_entity.type
_entity.pdbx_description
1 polymer ?
#
loop_
_entity_poly.entity_id
_entity_poly.type
_entity_poly.pdbx_seq_one_letter_code
_entity_poly.pdbx_strand_id
1 'polypeptide(L)'
;MLKKLVLVLSCACAMNTCLANNIADNVEADAEAAAAYNCLYDTQGRVIYASDRNKAYEYAGGALTAYQEARAATDKRTANAKYTEAIKNINLALAIIPESAEYRLLAEQIYRHRGGLSYAKNYFAQACTLYEKQLKDYPDSITLNLQYAIACYAGDARYYPDYEDYKSRACLYAKQTLKLLEQNKNKYNEAEALLPRLLAYVLLQEYDAAARTVKRINSICGKYSPAYTLAEEYERLAADGQWLWRVSSKEDAEKDFLLYSVDEWGI
;
A
#
# COMPACT_ATOMS: atom_id res chain seq x y z
N MET A 1 -1.52 3.37 22.51
CA MET A 1 -0.81 3.63 21.25
C MET A 1 0.05 2.43 20.79
N LEU A 2 0.95 1.88 21.62
CA LEU A 2 1.82 0.76 21.22
C LEU A 2 1.07 -0.51 20.73
N LYS A 3 -0.11 -0.83 21.29
CA LYS A 3 -0.92 -2.00 20.87
C LYS A 3 -1.56 -1.84 19.47
N LYS A 4 -1.83 -0.61 19.02
CA LYS A 4 -2.29 -0.34 17.64
C LYS A 4 -1.14 -0.46 16.64
N LEU A 5 0.07 -0.09 17.06
CA LEU A 5 1.29 -0.16 16.24
C LEU A 5 1.69 -1.60 15.85
N VAL A 6 1.57 -2.54 16.80
CA VAL A 6 1.86 -3.98 16.56
C VAL A 6 0.80 -4.58 15.61
N LEU A 7 -0.44 -4.07 15.66
CA LEU A 7 -1.51 -4.52 14.78
C LEU A 7 -1.27 -4.09 13.32
N VAL A 8 -0.72 -2.90 13.10
CA VAL A 8 -0.44 -2.35 11.76
C VAL A 8 0.70 -3.10 11.06
N LEU A 9 1.79 -3.41 11.78
CA LEU A 9 2.86 -4.25 11.27
C LEU A 9 2.41 -5.68 10.97
N SER A 10 1.53 -6.24 11.82
CA SER A 10 0.89 -7.52 11.54
C SER A 10 -0.13 -7.43 10.41
N CYS A 11 -0.72 -6.26 10.14
CA CYS A 11 -1.70 -6.08 9.07
C CYS A 11 -1.04 -5.90 7.70
N ALA A 12 0.05 -5.13 7.57
CA ALA A 12 0.78 -5.07 6.29
C ALA A 12 1.46 -6.41 5.97
N CYS A 13 2.10 -7.05 6.95
CA CYS A 13 2.59 -8.43 6.81
C CYS A 13 1.45 -9.45 6.74
N ALA A 14 0.32 -9.26 7.45
CA ALA A 14 -0.82 -10.18 7.40
C ALA A 14 -1.72 -9.93 6.19
N MET A 15 -1.80 -8.74 5.59
CA MET A 15 -2.40 -8.57 4.28
C MET A 15 -1.55 -9.24 3.20
N ASN A 16 -0.23 -9.10 3.25
CA ASN A 16 0.65 -9.85 2.36
C ASN A 16 0.67 -11.35 2.67
N THR A 17 0.62 -11.77 3.93
CA THR A 17 0.58 -13.19 4.30
C THR A 17 -0.83 -13.77 4.34
N CYS A 18 -1.88 -13.05 4.74
CA CYS A 18 -3.26 -13.55 4.64
C CYS A 18 -3.80 -13.47 3.22
N LEU A 19 -3.54 -12.42 2.44
CA LEU A 19 -3.80 -12.43 1.01
C LEU A 19 -2.93 -13.48 0.32
N ALA A 20 -1.64 -13.58 0.58
CA ALA A 20 -0.78 -14.57 -0.05
C ALA A 20 -1.05 -16.01 0.43
N ASN A 21 -1.30 -16.25 1.72
CA ASN A 21 -1.49 -17.62 2.23
C ASN A 21 -2.91 -18.16 2.07
N ASN A 22 -3.95 -17.31 2.08
CA ASN A 22 -5.33 -17.75 1.84
C ASN A 22 -5.74 -17.65 0.35
N ILE A 23 -5.07 -16.82 -0.43
CA ILE A 23 -5.28 -16.71 -1.89
C ILE A 23 -4.43 -17.74 -2.62
N ALA A 24 -3.26 -18.14 -2.10
CA ALA A 24 -2.35 -19.10 -2.74
C ALA A 24 -2.99 -20.47 -3.02
N ASP A 25 -3.97 -20.87 -2.24
CA ASP A 25 -4.65 -22.15 -2.46
C ASP A 25 -5.73 -22.11 -3.55
N ASN A 26 -6.10 -20.91 -4.07
CA ASN A 26 -7.26 -20.78 -4.95
C ASN A 26 -7.07 -19.95 -6.23
N VAL A 27 -5.98 -19.19 -6.40
CA VAL A 27 -5.77 -18.34 -7.57
C VAL A 27 -4.31 -18.40 -8.02
N GLU A 28 -4.07 -19.17 -9.06
CA GLU A 28 -2.74 -19.42 -9.64
C GLU A 28 -2.01 -18.10 -10.02
N ALA A 29 -2.74 -17.14 -10.60
CA ALA A 29 -2.19 -15.84 -10.98
C ALA A 29 -1.77 -14.97 -9.77
N ASP A 30 -2.51 -15.01 -8.66
CA ASP A 30 -2.13 -14.27 -7.44
C ASP A 30 -1.04 -15.00 -6.65
N ALA A 31 -0.99 -16.33 -6.73
CA ALA A 31 0.11 -17.12 -6.17
C ALA A 31 1.42 -16.90 -6.97
N GLU A 32 1.35 -16.85 -8.29
CA GLU A 32 2.47 -16.53 -9.16
C GLU A 32 2.91 -15.08 -8.99
N ALA A 33 1.97 -14.12 -8.90
CA ALA A 33 2.26 -12.73 -8.62
C ALA A 33 2.86 -12.56 -7.22
N ALA A 34 2.36 -13.26 -6.20
CA ALA A 34 2.95 -13.26 -4.86
C ALA A 34 4.35 -13.88 -4.85
N ALA A 35 4.61 -14.91 -5.66
CA ALA A 35 5.93 -15.51 -5.82
C ALA A 35 6.90 -14.57 -6.52
N ALA A 36 6.46 -13.89 -7.59
CA ALA A 36 7.24 -12.86 -8.28
C ALA A 36 7.47 -11.63 -7.41
N TYR A 37 6.45 -11.26 -6.63
CA TYR A 37 6.47 -10.16 -5.67
C TYR A 37 7.44 -10.40 -4.51
N ASN A 38 7.63 -11.65 -4.07
CA ASN A 38 8.66 -12.02 -3.11
C ASN A 38 10.08 -11.98 -3.72
N CYS A 39 10.22 -11.50 -4.96
CA CYS A 39 11.49 -11.32 -5.66
C CYS A 39 12.39 -12.56 -5.49
N LEU A 40 11.95 -13.69 -6.06
CA LEU A 40 12.72 -14.93 -6.00
C LEU A 40 14.09 -14.83 -6.69
N TYR A 41 14.23 -13.83 -7.55
CA TYR A 41 15.45 -13.58 -8.32
C TYR A 41 15.89 -12.13 -8.19
N ASP A 42 17.20 -11.91 -8.17
CA ASP A 42 17.78 -10.57 -8.27
C ASP A 42 17.79 -10.06 -9.73
N THR A 43 18.23 -8.82 -9.92
CA THR A 43 18.35 -8.20 -11.26
C THR A 43 19.26 -8.93 -12.23
N GLN A 44 20.07 -9.88 -11.75
CA GLN A 44 20.98 -10.71 -12.52
C GLN A 44 20.42 -12.14 -12.71
N GLY A 45 19.18 -12.39 -12.33
CA GLY A 45 18.54 -13.69 -12.41
C GLY A 45 19.04 -14.72 -11.39
N ARG A 46 19.73 -14.29 -10.33
CA ARG A 46 20.18 -15.19 -9.26
C ARG A 46 19.10 -15.35 -8.21
N VAL A 47 18.93 -16.59 -7.73
CA VAL A 47 17.95 -16.91 -6.69
C VAL A 47 18.24 -16.13 -5.40
N ILE A 48 17.25 -15.41 -4.90
CA ILE A 48 17.28 -14.80 -3.57
C ILE A 48 16.83 -15.86 -2.56
N TYR A 49 17.74 -16.28 -1.69
CA TYR A 49 17.45 -17.30 -0.69
C TYR A 49 16.44 -16.82 0.34
N ALA A 50 15.67 -17.74 0.92
CA ALA A 50 14.67 -17.41 1.96
C ALA A 50 15.28 -16.68 3.16
N SER A 51 16.51 -17.00 3.56
CA SER A 51 17.24 -16.30 4.62
C SER A 51 17.49 -14.83 4.30
N ASP A 52 17.79 -14.51 3.06
CA ASP A 52 18.06 -13.13 2.63
C ASP A 52 16.75 -12.36 2.47
N ARG A 53 15.68 -13.00 2.01
CA ARG A 53 14.35 -12.40 2.01
C ARG A 53 13.90 -12.07 3.44
N ASN A 54 14.08 -12.97 4.39
CA ASN A 54 13.74 -12.71 5.80
C ASN A 54 14.53 -11.52 6.34
N LYS A 55 15.84 -11.40 6.01
CA LYS A 55 16.63 -10.21 6.38
C LYS A 55 16.09 -8.94 5.72
N ALA A 56 15.67 -9.00 4.45
CA ALA A 56 15.09 -7.84 3.80
C ALA A 56 13.79 -7.41 4.49
N TYR A 57 12.92 -8.35 4.89
CA TYR A 57 11.73 -8.06 5.69
C TYR A 57 12.06 -7.45 7.05
N GLU A 58 13.06 -7.98 7.76
CA GLU A 58 13.51 -7.42 9.04
C GLU A 58 14.01 -5.97 8.87
N TYR A 59 14.80 -5.70 7.84
CA TYR A 59 15.26 -4.35 7.53
C TYR A 59 14.11 -3.43 7.15
N ALA A 60 13.18 -3.86 6.30
CA ALA A 60 12.01 -3.06 5.92
C ALA A 60 11.10 -2.78 7.14
N GLY A 61 10.89 -3.78 8.02
CA GLY A 61 10.19 -3.61 9.29
C GLY A 61 10.89 -2.62 10.22
N GLY A 62 12.21 -2.72 10.34
CA GLY A 62 13.03 -1.76 11.10
C GLY A 62 12.98 -0.35 10.49
N ALA A 63 12.92 -0.23 9.16
CA ALA A 63 12.77 1.06 8.49
C ALA A 63 11.40 1.69 8.82
N LEU A 64 10.32 0.92 8.74
CA LEU A 64 8.97 1.38 9.06
C LEU A 64 8.86 1.82 10.52
N THR A 65 9.38 1.01 11.46
CA THR A 65 9.38 1.36 12.89
C THR A 65 10.13 2.66 13.15
N ALA A 66 11.35 2.79 12.63
CA ALA A 66 12.15 4.01 12.79
C ALA A 66 11.48 5.24 12.14
N TYR A 67 10.83 5.06 10.99
CA TYR A 67 10.04 6.10 10.33
C TYR A 67 8.85 6.56 11.18
N GLN A 68 8.09 5.65 11.77
CA GLN A 68 6.98 5.98 12.66
C GLN A 68 7.46 6.69 13.93
N GLU A 69 8.58 6.25 14.52
CA GLU A 69 9.21 6.92 15.66
C GLU A 69 9.68 8.33 15.27
N ALA A 70 10.23 8.51 14.07
CA ALA A 70 10.63 9.83 13.56
C ALA A 70 9.44 10.80 13.46
N ARG A 71 8.29 10.32 12.97
CA ARG A 71 7.04 11.10 12.87
C ARG A 71 6.45 11.45 14.23
N ALA A 72 6.58 10.55 15.21
CA ALA A 72 6.07 10.75 16.55
C ALA A 72 7.00 11.60 17.44
N ALA A 73 8.23 11.85 17.01
CA ALA A 73 9.23 12.58 17.81
C ALA A 73 8.83 14.05 17.95
N THR A 74 8.93 14.55 19.19
CA THR A 74 8.60 15.94 19.54
C THR A 74 9.76 16.90 19.29
N ASP A 75 10.99 16.39 19.20
CA ASP A 75 12.17 17.20 18.94
C ASP A 75 12.85 16.82 17.61
N LYS A 76 13.39 17.83 16.93
CA LYS A 76 14.00 17.70 15.59
C LYS A 76 15.24 16.79 15.57
N ARG A 77 15.99 16.72 16.67
CA ARG A 77 17.24 15.92 16.72
C ARG A 77 16.89 14.44 16.73
N THR A 78 15.94 14.05 17.58
CA THR A 78 15.43 12.67 17.63
C THR A 78 14.76 12.28 16.33
N ALA A 79 13.89 13.14 15.76
CA ALA A 79 13.27 12.89 14.47
C ALA A 79 14.33 12.63 13.38
N ASN A 80 15.34 13.49 13.25
CA ASN A 80 16.39 13.31 12.24
C ASN A 80 17.24 12.04 12.45
N ALA A 81 17.52 11.67 13.69
CA ALA A 81 18.24 10.43 13.99
C ALA A 81 17.41 9.21 13.52
N LYS A 82 16.10 9.21 13.81
CA LYS A 82 15.18 8.14 13.41
C LYS A 82 14.96 8.08 11.90
N TYR A 83 14.81 9.20 11.20
CA TYR A 83 14.80 9.20 9.73
C TYR A 83 16.11 8.66 9.14
N THR A 84 17.25 8.94 9.75
CA THR A 84 18.54 8.40 9.29
C THR A 84 18.61 6.89 9.48
N GLU A 85 18.10 6.37 10.59
CA GLU A 85 17.97 4.95 10.85
C GLU A 85 17.02 4.28 9.84
N ALA A 86 15.85 4.88 9.59
CA ALA A 86 14.89 4.41 8.62
C ALA A 86 15.49 4.31 7.20
N ILE A 87 16.21 5.35 6.76
CA ILE A 87 16.89 5.36 5.46
C ILE A 87 17.96 4.27 5.38
N LYS A 88 18.75 4.09 6.42
CA LYS A 88 19.75 3.02 6.45
C LYS A 88 19.10 1.66 6.26
N ASN A 89 18.04 1.38 7.00
CA ASN A 89 17.35 0.10 6.98
C ASN A 89 16.65 -0.16 5.64
N ILE A 90 15.95 0.83 5.07
CA ILE A 90 15.29 0.62 3.76
C ILE A 90 16.31 0.41 2.64
N ASN A 91 17.47 1.06 2.69
CA ASN A 91 18.53 0.84 1.72
C ASN A 91 19.13 -0.57 1.85
N LEU A 92 19.25 -1.12 3.06
CA LEU A 92 19.67 -2.52 3.27
C LEU A 92 18.63 -3.51 2.72
N ALA A 93 17.34 -3.25 2.91
CA ALA A 93 16.27 -4.06 2.31
C ALA A 93 16.33 -4.03 0.77
N LEU A 94 16.47 -2.84 0.19
CA LEU A 94 16.59 -2.64 -1.27
C LEU A 94 17.89 -3.19 -1.86
N ALA A 95 18.96 -3.29 -1.07
CA ALA A 95 20.18 -3.95 -1.51
C ALA A 95 20.00 -5.47 -1.68
N ILE A 96 19.10 -6.06 -0.91
CA ILE A 96 18.76 -7.49 -1.00
C ILE A 96 17.67 -7.72 -2.06
N ILE A 97 16.59 -6.90 -2.05
CA ILE A 97 15.45 -7.01 -2.96
C ILE A 97 15.28 -5.69 -3.74
N PRO A 98 16.09 -5.45 -4.77
CA PRO A 98 16.09 -4.18 -5.50
C PRO A 98 14.83 -3.97 -6.36
N GLU A 99 14.09 -5.01 -6.69
CA GLU A 99 12.88 -4.96 -7.51
C GLU A 99 11.57 -4.91 -6.69
N SER A 100 11.64 -4.60 -5.39
CA SER A 100 10.43 -4.39 -4.59
C SER A 100 9.87 -2.99 -4.80
N ALA A 101 8.69 -2.90 -5.40
CA ALA A 101 7.94 -1.64 -5.54
C ALA A 101 7.53 -1.08 -4.17
N GLU A 102 7.14 -1.94 -3.23
CA GLU A 102 6.76 -1.55 -1.86
C GLU A 102 7.90 -0.93 -1.09
N TYR A 103 9.10 -1.54 -1.13
CA TYR A 103 10.26 -0.96 -0.45
C TYR A 103 10.61 0.40 -1.05
N ARG A 104 10.38 0.60 -2.34
CA ARG A 104 10.58 1.90 -2.98
C ARG A 104 9.52 2.91 -2.56
N LEU A 105 8.25 2.50 -2.39
CA LEU A 105 7.21 3.37 -1.85
C LEU A 105 7.48 3.72 -0.37
N LEU A 106 7.95 2.77 0.43
CA LEU A 106 8.38 3.08 1.81
C LEU A 106 9.57 4.05 1.83
N ALA A 107 10.55 3.87 0.93
CA ALA A 107 11.65 4.84 0.79
C ALA A 107 11.13 6.23 0.36
N GLU A 108 10.18 6.28 -0.57
CA GLU A 108 9.49 7.51 -0.96
C GLU A 108 8.92 8.23 0.26
N GLN A 109 8.13 7.55 1.07
CA GLN A 109 7.49 8.12 2.26
C GLN A 109 8.52 8.66 3.25
N ILE A 110 9.57 7.88 3.54
CA ILE A 110 10.66 8.28 4.45
C ILE A 110 11.34 9.55 3.95
N TYR A 111 11.75 9.60 2.68
CA TYR A 111 12.41 10.76 2.10
C TYR A 111 11.51 11.98 2.01
N ARG A 112 10.23 11.80 1.67
CA ARG A 112 9.24 12.87 1.59
C ARG A 112 9.05 13.55 2.95
N HIS A 113 8.81 12.79 3.99
CA HIS A 113 8.61 13.35 5.35
C HIS A 113 9.90 13.93 5.95
N ARG A 114 11.06 13.40 5.56
CA ARG A 114 12.36 14.02 5.94
C ARG A 114 12.61 15.34 5.20
N GLY A 115 11.88 15.63 4.12
CA GLY A 115 12.07 16.82 3.28
C GLY A 115 12.96 16.59 2.05
N GLY A 116 13.28 15.34 1.70
CA GLY A 116 14.08 14.99 0.53
C GLY A 116 13.24 14.75 -0.73
N LEU A 117 12.49 15.75 -1.19
CA LEU A 117 11.48 15.60 -2.25
C LEU A 117 12.02 15.03 -3.56
N SER A 118 13.24 15.37 -3.98
CA SER A 118 13.80 14.83 -5.22
C SER A 118 14.09 13.33 -5.13
N TYR A 119 14.56 12.85 -3.98
CA TYR A 119 14.72 11.41 -3.74
C TYR A 119 13.38 10.69 -3.69
N ALA A 120 12.37 11.29 -3.01
CA ALA A 120 11.03 10.74 -2.94
C ALA A 120 10.44 10.55 -4.34
N LYS A 121 10.49 11.58 -5.22
CA LYS A 121 10.03 11.47 -6.61
C LYS A 121 10.74 10.36 -7.39
N ASN A 122 12.05 10.20 -7.20
CA ASN A 122 12.82 9.17 -7.89
C ASN A 122 12.38 7.76 -7.44
N TYR A 123 12.23 7.53 -6.13
CA TYR A 123 11.76 6.24 -5.62
C TYR A 123 10.33 5.93 -6.07
N PHE A 124 9.46 6.94 -6.10
CA PHE A 124 8.11 6.82 -6.63
C PHE A 124 8.10 6.37 -8.11
N ALA A 125 8.86 7.06 -8.96
CA ALA A 125 8.95 6.71 -10.39
C ALA A 125 9.47 5.27 -10.61
N GLN A 126 10.46 4.85 -9.81
CA GLN A 126 10.98 3.49 -9.86
C GLN A 126 9.93 2.46 -9.41
N ALA A 127 9.12 2.76 -8.38
CA ALA A 127 8.03 1.89 -7.94
C ALA A 127 6.98 1.71 -9.05
N CYS A 128 6.56 2.79 -9.69
CA CYS A 128 5.62 2.73 -10.82
C CYS A 128 6.14 1.87 -11.97
N THR A 129 7.41 2.03 -12.34
CA THR A 129 8.05 1.21 -13.38
C THR A 129 8.03 -0.28 -13.04
N LEU A 130 8.24 -0.61 -11.76
CA LEU A 130 8.20 -2.00 -11.30
C LEU A 130 6.79 -2.57 -11.33
N TYR A 131 5.78 -1.82 -10.90
CA TYR A 131 4.37 -2.26 -11.03
C TYR A 131 3.98 -2.48 -12.49
N GLU A 132 4.38 -1.59 -13.40
CA GLU A 132 4.11 -1.75 -14.83
C GLU A 132 4.77 -3.02 -15.41
N LYS A 133 6.00 -3.33 -14.97
CA LYS A 133 6.69 -4.57 -15.35
C LYS A 133 5.92 -5.80 -14.83
N GLN A 134 5.60 -5.81 -13.53
CA GLN A 134 4.89 -6.91 -12.90
C GLN A 134 3.49 -7.15 -13.48
N LEU A 135 2.76 -6.08 -13.80
CA LEU A 135 1.42 -6.16 -14.40
C LEU A 135 1.44 -6.65 -15.86
N LYS A 136 2.58 -6.55 -16.59
CA LYS A 136 2.73 -7.22 -17.90
C LYS A 136 2.79 -8.74 -17.75
N ASP A 137 3.44 -9.20 -16.70
CA ASP A 137 3.61 -10.63 -16.44
C ASP A 137 2.37 -11.21 -15.75
N TYR A 138 1.71 -10.43 -14.88
CA TYR A 138 0.57 -10.85 -14.06
C TYR A 138 -0.63 -9.87 -14.16
N PRO A 139 -1.26 -9.72 -15.34
CA PRO A 139 -2.30 -8.71 -15.57
C PRO A 139 -3.58 -8.94 -14.75
N ASP A 140 -3.83 -10.19 -14.35
CA ASP A 140 -5.03 -10.60 -13.61
C ASP A 140 -4.85 -10.64 -12.09
N SER A 141 -3.70 -10.18 -11.58
CA SER A 141 -3.49 -10.05 -10.14
C SER A 141 -4.30 -8.89 -9.57
N ILE A 142 -5.25 -9.20 -8.68
CA ILE A 142 -6.08 -8.21 -7.99
C ILE A 142 -5.19 -7.28 -7.15
N THR A 143 -4.25 -7.86 -6.42
CA THR A 143 -3.34 -7.13 -5.53
C THR A 143 -2.48 -6.13 -6.29
N LEU A 144 -1.82 -6.55 -7.36
CA LEU A 144 -0.97 -5.65 -8.16
C LEU A 144 -1.77 -4.53 -8.83
N ASN A 145 -2.95 -4.85 -9.38
CA ASN A 145 -3.83 -3.83 -9.96
C ASN A 145 -4.24 -2.78 -8.93
N LEU A 146 -4.65 -3.21 -7.73
CA LEU A 146 -5.05 -2.30 -6.66
C LEU A 146 -3.88 -1.46 -6.14
N GLN A 147 -2.74 -2.07 -5.86
CA GLN A 147 -1.56 -1.36 -5.37
C GLN A 147 -1.05 -0.33 -6.37
N TYR A 148 -1.02 -0.69 -7.65
CA TYR A 148 -0.63 0.28 -8.68
C TYR A 148 -1.65 1.41 -8.83
N ALA A 149 -2.95 1.12 -8.72
CA ALA A 149 -3.99 2.16 -8.71
C ALA A 149 -3.78 3.15 -7.55
N ILE A 150 -3.50 2.66 -6.34
CA ILE A 150 -3.23 3.48 -5.16
C ILE A 150 -1.94 4.30 -5.34
N ALA A 151 -0.88 3.68 -5.85
CA ALA A 151 0.38 4.37 -6.13
C ALA A 151 0.17 5.50 -7.16
N CYS A 152 -0.55 5.25 -8.25
CA CYS A 152 -0.88 6.29 -9.24
C CYS A 152 -1.70 7.43 -8.61
N TYR A 153 -2.71 7.12 -7.79
CA TYR A 153 -3.47 8.12 -7.07
C TYR A 153 -2.59 9.00 -6.18
N ALA A 154 -1.72 8.39 -5.38
CA ALA A 154 -0.78 9.11 -4.52
C ALA A 154 0.20 9.98 -5.33
N GLY A 155 0.63 9.50 -6.50
CA GLY A 155 1.50 10.23 -7.42
C GLY A 155 0.83 11.47 -8.02
N ASP A 156 -0.42 11.33 -8.47
CA ASP A 156 -1.24 12.43 -8.96
C ASP A 156 -1.40 13.50 -7.87
N ALA A 157 -1.87 13.12 -6.70
CA ALA A 157 -2.13 14.03 -5.61
C ALA A 157 -0.87 14.75 -5.07
N ARG A 158 0.30 14.09 -5.07
CA ARG A 158 1.51 14.60 -4.40
C ARG A 158 2.52 15.27 -5.30
N TYR A 159 2.68 14.72 -6.51
CA TYR A 159 3.82 15.08 -7.36
C TYR A 159 3.43 15.60 -8.72
N TYR A 160 2.29 15.20 -9.23
CA TYR A 160 1.87 15.42 -10.61
C TYR A 160 0.37 15.76 -10.71
N PRO A 161 -0.12 16.78 -9.96
CA PRO A 161 -1.55 17.06 -9.86
C PRO A 161 -2.21 17.42 -11.20
N ASP A 162 -1.39 17.82 -12.20
CA ASP A 162 -1.85 18.17 -13.55
C ASP A 162 -1.51 17.07 -14.57
N TYR A 163 -1.02 15.90 -14.11
CA TYR A 163 -0.61 14.82 -14.99
C TYR A 163 -1.74 13.81 -15.19
N GLU A 164 -2.59 14.07 -16.16
CA GLU A 164 -3.80 13.27 -16.45
C GLU A 164 -3.55 11.76 -16.54
N ASP A 165 -2.33 11.34 -16.88
CA ASP A 165 -1.99 9.93 -17.01
C ASP A 165 -2.07 9.17 -15.67
N TYR A 166 -1.56 9.72 -14.58
CA TYR A 166 -1.63 9.06 -13.26
C TYR A 166 -3.06 8.92 -12.77
N LYS A 167 -3.87 9.97 -12.91
CA LYS A 167 -5.30 9.94 -12.56
C LYS A 167 -6.04 8.89 -13.40
N SER A 168 -5.81 8.90 -14.70
CA SER A 168 -6.43 7.94 -15.62
C SER A 168 -6.02 6.52 -15.32
N ARG A 169 -4.74 6.28 -15.00
CA ARG A 169 -4.23 4.96 -14.60
C ARG A 169 -4.83 4.50 -13.28
N ALA A 170 -4.90 5.35 -12.26
CA ALA A 170 -5.55 5.03 -11.00
C ALA A 170 -6.98 4.52 -11.21
N CYS A 171 -7.78 5.23 -12.01
CA CYS A 171 -9.14 4.81 -12.34
C CYS A 171 -9.17 3.52 -13.17
N LEU A 172 -8.26 3.34 -14.13
CA LEU A 172 -8.20 2.14 -14.98
C LEU A 172 -7.94 0.89 -14.13
N TYR A 173 -6.92 0.93 -13.29
CA TYR A 173 -6.54 -0.24 -12.48
C TYR A 173 -7.49 -0.50 -11.33
N ALA A 174 -8.16 0.54 -10.77
CA ALA A 174 -9.25 0.35 -9.82
C ALA A 174 -10.45 -0.37 -10.47
N LYS A 175 -10.85 0.00 -11.70
CA LYS A 175 -11.89 -0.71 -12.46
C LYS A 175 -11.49 -2.15 -12.77
N GLN A 176 -10.23 -2.37 -13.15
CA GLN A 176 -9.72 -3.72 -13.39
C GLN A 176 -9.78 -4.57 -12.11
N THR A 177 -9.42 -4.01 -10.96
CA THR A 177 -9.56 -4.67 -9.65
C THR A 177 -11.01 -5.12 -9.40
N LEU A 178 -12.00 -4.25 -9.57
CA LEU A 178 -13.42 -4.60 -9.40
C LEU A 178 -13.87 -5.69 -10.37
N LYS A 179 -13.44 -5.60 -11.63
CA LYS A 179 -13.73 -6.60 -12.65
C LYS A 179 -13.17 -7.97 -12.29
N LEU A 180 -11.92 -8.02 -11.84
CA LEU A 180 -11.26 -9.26 -11.42
C LEU A 180 -11.93 -9.86 -10.18
N LEU A 181 -12.33 -9.04 -9.20
CA LEU A 181 -13.09 -9.47 -8.03
C LEU A 181 -14.43 -10.10 -8.41
N GLU A 182 -15.15 -9.55 -9.41
CA GLU A 182 -16.41 -10.12 -9.86
C GLU A 182 -16.21 -11.41 -10.65
N GLN A 183 -15.21 -11.45 -11.54
CA GLN A 183 -14.88 -12.65 -12.33
C GLN A 183 -14.46 -13.83 -11.44
N ASN A 184 -13.81 -13.55 -10.33
CA ASN A 184 -13.28 -14.56 -9.42
C ASN A 184 -14.11 -14.72 -8.14
N LYS A 185 -15.34 -14.21 -8.08
CA LYS A 185 -16.19 -14.20 -6.87
C LYS A 185 -16.41 -15.57 -6.20
N ASN A 186 -16.29 -16.64 -6.95
CA ASN A 186 -16.41 -18.01 -6.43
C ASN A 186 -15.08 -18.58 -5.89
N LYS A 187 -13.97 -17.85 -6.08
CA LYS A 187 -12.62 -18.27 -5.65
C LYS A 187 -12.21 -17.62 -4.35
N TYR A 188 -12.83 -16.49 -3.98
CA TYR A 188 -12.53 -15.74 -2.78
C TYR A 188 -13.62 -15.91 -1.73
N ASN A 189 -13.21 -15.90 -0.47
CA ASN A 189 -14.13 -15.64 0.63
C ASN A 189 -14.66 -14.19 0.50
N GLU A 190 -15.94 -13.98 0.75
CA GLU A 190 -16.54 -12.64 0.69
C GLU A 190 -15.77 -11.62 1.54
N ALA A 191 -15.36 -12.00 2.75
CA ALA A 191 -14.63 -11.12 3.66
C ALA A 191 -13.28 -10.63 3.07
N GLU A 192 -12.59 -11.49 2.34
CA GLU A 192 -11.30 -11.18 1.69
C GLU A 192 -11.47 -10.17 0.54
N ALA A 193 -12.59 -10.26 -0.19
CA ALA A 193 -12.87 -9.39 -1.31
C ALA A 193 -13.33 -7.98 -0.90
N LEU A 194 -13.75 -7.77 0.35
CA LEU A 194 -14.37 -6.52 0.77
C LEU A 194 -13.37 -5.36 0.88
N LEU A 195 -12.17 -5.61 1.39
CA LEU A 195 -11.17 -4.56 1.52
C LEU A 195 -10.68 -4.04 0.16
N PRO A 196 -10.26 -4.91 -0.79
CA PRO A 196 -9.93 -4.45 -2.14
C PRO A 196 -11.09 -3.74 -2.84
N ARG A 197 -12.32 -4.20 -2.61
CA ARG A 197 -13.53 -3.58 -3.17
C ARG A 197 -13.78 -2.19 -2.61
N LEU A 198 -13.64 -2.00 -1.29
CA LEU A 198 -13.76 -0.70 -0.66
C LEU A 198 -12.76 0.29 -1.24
N LEU A 199 -11.47 -0.07 -1.28
CA LEU A 199 -10.41 0.79 -1.78
C LEU A 199 -10.62 1.15 -3.26
N ALA A 200 -11.03 0.18 -4.08
CA ALA A 200 -11.31 0.43 -5.50
C ALA A 200 -12.50 1.39 -5.70
N TYR A 201 -13.59 1.24 -4.93
CA TYR A 201 -14.72 2.18 -4.99
C TYR A 201 -14.33 3.59 -4.53
N VAL A 202 -13.50 3.69 -3.50
CA VAL A 202 -12.99 4.98 -3.04
C VAL A 202 -12.12 5.62 -4.14
N LEU A 203 -11.20 4.90 -4.78
CA LEU A 203 -10.42 5.37 -5.92
C LEU A 203 -11.27 5.87 -7.09
N LEU A 204 -12.42 5.26 -7.31
CA LEU A 204 -13.38 5.63 -8.35
C LEU A 204 -14.36 6.71 -7.93
N GLN A 205 -14.31 7.17 -6.67
CA GLN A 205 -15.28 8.11 -6.09
C GLN A 205 -16.73 7.58 -6.10
N GLU A 206 -16.89 6.25 -6.09
CA GLU A 206 -18.20 5.59 -6.01
C GLU A 206 -18.64 5.44 -4.54
N TYR A 207 -18.93 6.56 -3.88
CA TYR A 207 -19.15 6.65 -2.43
C TYR A 207 -20.31 5.81 -1.92
N ASP A 208 -21.41 5.73 -2.67
CA ASP A 208 -22.55 4.90 -2.29
C ASP A 208 -22.19 3.40 -2.28
N ALA A 209 -21.37 2.98 -3.22
CA ALA A 209 -20.86 1.62 -3.28
C ALA A 209 -19.85 1.36 -2.16
N ALA A 210 -18.96 2.30 -1.87
CA ALA A 210 -18.04 2.26 -0.75
C ALA A 210 -18.79 2.15 0.59
N ALA A 211 -19.81 2.99 0.82
CA ALA A 211 -20.62 2.97 2.05
C ALA A 211 -21.37 1.64 2.22
N ARG A 212 -21.91 1.04 1.14
CA ARG A 212 -22.50 -0.30 1.21
C ARG A 212 -21.45 -1.36 1.57
N THR A 213 -20.25 -1.24 1.02
CA THR A 213 -19.15 -2.17 1.30
C THR A 213 -18.72 -2.07 2.77
N VAL A 214 -18.63 -0.86 3.34
CA VAL A 214 -18.34 -0.64 4.77
C VAL A 214 -19.39 -1.30 5.65
N LYS A 215 -20.69 -1.11 5.37
CA LYS A 215 -21.76 -1.80 6.11
C LYS A 215 -21.62 -3.32 6.06
N ARG A 216 -21.18 -3.85 4.91
CA ARG A 216 -20.94 -5.28 4.77
C ARG A 216 -19.73 -5.75 5.57
N ILE A 217 -18.63 -4.99 5.55
CA ILE A 217 -17.45 -5.23 6.39
C ILE A 217 -17.85 -5.30 7.86
N ASN A 218 -18.59 -4.30 8.35
CA ASN A 218 -19.03 -4.23 9.74
C ASN A 218 -19.95 -5.42 10.13
N SER A 219 -20.63 -6.03 9.16
CA SER A 219 -21.54 -7.17 9.42
C SER A 219 -20.86 -8.53 9.46
N ILE A 220 -19.73 -8.72 8.74
CA ILE A 220 -19.13 -10.05 8.57
C ILE A 220 -17.66 -10.13 8.99
N CYS A 221 -16.95 -9.01 9.02
CA CYS A 221 -15.54 -9.01 9.39
C CYS A 221 -15.39 -8.88 10.91
N GLY A 222 -14.41 -9.58 11.47
CA GLY A 222 -14.09 -9.46 12.90
C GLY A 222 -13.54 -8.06 13.22
N LYS A 223 -13.84 -7.54 14.41
CA LYS A 223 -13.42 -6.21 14.89
C LYS A 223 -11.90 -5.96 14.90
N TYR A 224 -11.11 -6.98 14.77
CA TYR A 224 -9.65 -6.90 14.72
C TYR A 224 -9.09 -7.15 13.32
N SER A 225 -9.96 -7.28 12.32
CA SER A 225 -9.52 -7.45 10.94
C SER A 225 -9.07 -6.10 10.35
N PRO A 226 -8.10 -6.10 9.42
CA PRO A 226 -7.68 -4.90 8.70
C PRO A 226 -8.86 -4.19 8.01
N ALA A 227 -9.75 -4.97 7.39
CA ALA A 227 -10.92 -4.46 6.72
C ALA A 227 -11.86 -3.70 7.67
N TYR A 228 -12.10 -4.23 8.88
CA TYR A 228 -12.93 -3.57 9.88
C TYR A 228 -12.30 -2.26 10.35
N THR A 229 -11.02 -2.27 10.67
CA THR A 229 -10.32 -1.07 11.15
C THR A 229 -10.32 0.03 10.09
N LEU A 230 -10.12 -0.34 8.82
CA LEU A 230 -10.16 0.63 7.72
C LEU A 230 -11.59 1.15 7.48
N ALA A 231 -12.61 0.31 7.66
CA ALA A 231 -14.01 0.73 7.58
C ALA A 231 -14.40 1.71 8.69
N GLU A 232 -13.94 1.50 9.93
CA GLU A 232 -14.13 2.47 11.04
C GLU A 232 -13.48 3.82 10.72
N GLU A 233 -12.28 3.81 10.16
CA GLU A 233 -11.58 5.04 9.78
C GLU A 233 -12.31 5.74 8.63
N TYR A 234 -12.80 4.98 7.66
CA TYR A 234 -13.65 5.50 6.60
C TYR A 234 -14.90 6.19 7.15
N GLU A 235 -15.64 5.57 8.07
CA GLU A 235 -16.83 6.17 8.69
C GLU A 235 -16.49 7.42 9.50
N ARG A 236 -15.36 7.43 10.21
CA ARG A 236 -14.91 8.58 10.98
C ARG A 236 -14.65 9.80 10.10
N LEU A 237 -13.90 9.62 9.01
CA LEU A 237 -13.60 10.69 8.05
C LEU A 237 -14.87 11.17 7.35
N ALA A 238 -15.81 10.25 7.05
CA ALA A 238 -17.11 10.58 6.48
C ALA A 238 -17.95 11.46 7.40
N ALA A 239 -18.00 11.12 8.68
CA ALA A 239 -18.75 11.86 9.69
C ALA A 239 -18.24 13.30 9.89
N ASP A 240 -16.92 13.49 9.76
CA ASP A 240 -16.28 14.79 9.89
C ASP A 240 -16.42 15.67 8.62
N GLY A 241 -17.11 15.18 7.58
CA GLY A 241 -17.26 15.88 6.30
C GLY A 241 -15.95 16.04 5.51
N GLN A 242 -14.93 15.29 5.89
CA GLN A 242 -13.57 15.37 5.32
C GLN A 242 -13.42 14.60 4.00
N TRP A 243 -14.54 14.25 3.37
CA TRP A 243 -14.61 13.51 2.10
C TRP A 243 -14.24 14.32 0.88
N LEU A 244 -13.89 15.56 1.04
CA LEU A 244 -13.67 16.42 -0.10
C LEU A 244 -12.33 16.12 -0.75
N TRP A 245 -12.37 15.29 -1.73
CA TRP A 245 -11.40 14.98 -2.79
C TRP A 245 -10.91 16.22 -3.53
N ARG A 246 -10.69 17.31 -2.84
CA ARG A 246 -10.03 18.47 -3.37
C ARG A 246 -8.79 18.70 -2.54
N VAL A 247 -7.76 17.97 -2.86
CA VAL A 247 -6.42 18.31 -2.44
C VAL A 247 -6.08 19.63 -3.12
N SER A 248 -6.56 20.71 -2.54
CA SER A 248 -6.26 22.07 -2.99
C SER A 248 -5.07 22.65 -2.24
N SER A 249 -4.63 21.98 -1.17
CA SER A 249 -3.49 22.39 -0.36
C SER A 249 -2.74 21.18 0.21
N LYS A 250 -1.51 21.43 0.70
CA LYS A 250 -0.71 20.41 1.39
C LYS A 250 -1.40 19.89 2.66
N GLU A 251 -2.20 20.73 3.33
CA GLU A 251 -2.97 20.39 4.52
C GLU A 251 -4.18 19.50 4.21
N ASP A 252 -4.75 19.63 3.00
CA ASP A 252 -5.86 18.77 2.57
C ASP A 252 -5.37 17.34 2.21
N ALA A 253 -4.12 17.21 1.75
CA ALA A 253 -3.52 15.90 1.47
C ALA A 253 -3.37 15.04 2.75
N GLU A 254 -3.17 15.67 3.91
CA GLU A 254 -3.09 14.97 5.19
C GLU A 254 -4.44 14.45 5.69
N LYS A 255 -5.54 14.93 5.10
CA LYS A 255 -6.92 14.54 5.41
C LYS A 255 -7.52 13.57 4.41
N ASP A 256 -6.80 13.29 3.32
CA ASP A 256 -7.27 12.37 2.29
C ASP A 256 -7.20 10.91 2.79
N PHE A 257 -8.33 10.22 2.76
CA PHE A 257 -8.44 8.84 3.25
C PHE A 257 -7.46 7.88 2.58
N LEU A 258 -7.27 7.97 1.26
CA LEU A 258 -6.35 7.07 0.56
C LEU A 258 -4.90 7.41 0.84
N LEU A 259 -4.55 8.70 0.87
CA LEU A 259 -3.21 9.14 1.23
C LEU A 259 -2.90 8.82 2.70
N TYR A 260 -3.88 9.02 3.58
CA TYR A 260 -3.78 8.62 4.98
C TYR A 260 -3.59 7.10 5.09
N SER A 261 -4.36 6.32 4.35
CA SER A 261 -4.25 4.86 4.35
C SER A 261 -2.87 4.40 3.87
N VAL A 262 -2.35 4.99 2.79
CA VAL A 262 -0.99 4.72 2.30
C VAL A 262 0.07 5.08 3.35
N ASP A 263 -0.06 6.22 4.01
CA ASP A 263 0.94 6.73 4.94
C ASP A 263 0.91 6.04 6.31
N GLU A 264 -0.28 5.70 6.80
CA GLU A 264 -0.46 5.11 8.14
C GLU A 264 -0.55 3.58 8.12
N TRP A 265 -0.98 2.99 7.01
CA TRP A 265 -1.26 1.55 6.91
C TRP A 265 -0.29 0.82 5.99
N GLY A 266 0.52 1.53 5.20
CA GLY A 266 1.48 0.95 4.27
C GLY A 266 0.81 0.15 3.13
N ILE A 267 -0.41 0.58 2.74
CA ILE A 267 -1.17 -0.02 1.63
C ILE A 267 -0.65 0.51 0.31
#